data_d4e28f395f5ac3c6aeda2b2c22b4b8d9
#
_entry.id   d4e28f395f5ac3c6aeda2b2c22b4b8d9
#
_cell.length_a   1.000
_cell.length_b   1.000
_cell.length_c   1.000
_cell.angle_alpha   90.00
_cell.angle_beta   90.00
_cell.angle_gamma   90.00
#
_symmetry.space_group_name_H-M   'P 1'
#
loop_
_entity.id
_entity.type
_entity.pdbx_description
1 polymer ?
#
loop_
_entity_poly.entity_id
_entity_poly.type
_entity_poly.pdbx_seq_one_letter_code
_entity_poly.pdbx_strand_id
1 'polypeptide(L)'
;MRAYIYWDFIINSAWGLLGPVFAIFLLEKIATGDVAHGARLIGFATFFYWVTKSILQIPIGRYLDKNHGEIDDFWFFVIGTFIVALVPLGFLFSFLPWHIYAFQIVHALGMSMIVPSSYAIFIRHTDKGKEAYESSLDSTFFGVGAGVTGAIGGIMVSYIGFNAIFILTSVFSFISIALIFWVKKDMLPKVAQNIHGFPISGDKESITQ
;
A
#
# COMPACT_ATOMS: atom_id res chain seq x y z
N MET A 1 -15.02 -2.29 4.86
CA MET A 1 -14.36 -3.44 4.22
C MET A 1 -14.28 -3.35 2.69
N ARG A 2 -15.39 -3.31 1.92
CA ARG A 2 -15.35 -3.32 0.44
C ARG A 2 -14.42 -2.29 -0.19
N ALA A 3 -14.42 -1.10 0.35
CA ALA A 3 -13.60 0.01 -0.11
C ALA A 3 -12.09 -0.23 0.03
N TYR A 4 -11.67 -0.85 1.13
CA TYR A 4 -10.29 -1.28 1.34
C TYR A 4 -9.87 -2.29 0.26
N ILE A 5 -10.69 -3.30 -0.01
CA ILE A 5 -10.41 -4.32 -1.02
C ILE A 5 -10.26 -3.70 -2.42
N TYR A 6 -11.09 -2.71 -2.78
CA TYR A 6 -10.93 -2.01 -4.07
C TYR A 6 -9.62 -1.22 -4.16
N TRP A 7 -9.23 -0.54 -3.08
CA TRP A 7 -7.94 0.15 -3.02
C TRP A 7 -6.79 -0.84 -3.15
N ASP A 8 -6.81 -1.92 -2.35
CA ASP A 8 -5.77 -2.95 -2.34
C ASP A 8 -5.62 -3.60 -3.73
N PHE A 9 -6.74 -3.93 -4.36
CA PHE A 9 -6.76 -4.44 -5.73
C PHE A 9 -6.09 -3.48 -6.73
N ILE A 10 -6.40 -2.19 -6.68
CA ILE A 10 -5.87 -1.22 -7.65
C ILE A 10 -4.39 -0.96 -7.43
N ILE A 11 -3.95 -0.74 -6.18
CA ILE A 11 -2.53 -0.50 -5.91
C ILE A 11 -1.68 -1.73 -6.25
N ASN A 12 -2.15 -2.92 -5.91
CA ASN A 12 -1.44 -4.16 -6.22
C ASN A 12 -1.48 -4.51 -7.70
N SER A 13 -2.55 -4.17 -8.41
CA SER A 13 -2.59 -4.25 -9.87
C SER A 13 -1.60 -3.28 -10.52
N ALA A 14 -1.45 -2.06 -10.00
CA ALA A 14 -0.45 -1.11 -10.48
C ALA A 14 0.98 -1.64 -10.29
N TRP A 15 1.29 -2.15 -9.11
CA TRP A 15 2.60 -2.71 -8.82
C TRP A 15 2.83 -4.08 -9.46
N GLY A 16 1.78 -4.82 -9.76
CA GLY A 16 1.83 -6.04 -10.57
C GLY A 16 2.42 -5.79 -11.94
N LEU A 17 2.02 -4.70 -12.62
CA LEU A 17 2.62 -4.29 -13.91
C LEU A 17 4.14 -4.17 -13.83
N LEU A 18 4.64 -3.64 -12.72
CA LEU A 18 6.05 -3.37 -12.51
C LEU A 18 6.85 -4.61 -12.11
N GLY A 19 6.25 -5.58 -11.41
CA GLY A 19 6.93 -6.71 -10.79
C GLY A 19 7.96 -7.40 -11.69
N PRO A 20 7.58 -8.08 -12.78
CA PRO A 20 8.52 -8.73 -13.68
C PRO A 20 9.38 -7.73 -14.47
N VAL A 21 8.82 -6.56 -14.79
CA VAL A 21 9.46 -5.53 -15.63
C VAL A 21 10.65 -4.90 -14.90
N PHE A 22 10.55 -4.72 -13.56
CA PHE A 22 11.60 -4.12 -12.75
C PHE A 22 12.92 -4.90 -12.78
N ALA A 23 12.86 -6.24 -12.69
CA ALA A 23 14.05 -7.07 -12.74
C ALA A 23 14.74 -7.00 -14.13
N ILE A 24 13.93 -6.99 -15.20
CA ILE A 24 14.43 -6.86 -16.57
C ILE A 24 15.05 -5.48 -16.79
N PHE A 25 14.41 -4.42 -16.29
CA PHE A 25 14.94 -3.07 -16.33
C PHE A 25 16.31 -2.96 -15.67
N LEU A 26 16.48 -3.53 -14.47
CA LEU A 26 17.75 -3.53 -13.75
C LEU A 26 18.84 -4.27 -14.54
N LEU A 27 18.50 -5.42 -15.13
CA LEU A 27 19.43 -6.20 -15.93
C LEU A 27 19.87 -5.47 -17.21
N GLU A 28 18.91 -4.94 -17.97
CA GLU A 28 19.19 -4.35 -19.28
C GLU A 28 19.73 -2.93 -19.21
N LYS A 29 19.16 -2.08 -18.37
CA LYS A 29 19.44 -0.64 -18.36
C LYS A 29 20.51 -0.24 -17.36
N ILE A 30 20.59 -0.92 -16.22
CA ILE A 30 21.55 -0.56 -15.16
C ILE A 30 22.78 -1.48 -15.18
N ALA A 31 22.58 -2.79 -15.34
CA ALA A 31 23.67 -3.78 -15.44
C ALA A 31 24.18 -3.99 -16.86
N THR A 32 23.62 -3.31 -17.87
CA THR A 32 24.03 -3.36 -19.30
C THR A 32 24.10 -4.77 -19.87
N GLY A 33 23.21 -5.67 -19.43
CA GLY A 33 23.13 -7.06 -19.88
C GLY A 33 24.07 -8.04 -19.15
N ASP A 34 24.94 -7.59 -18.23
CA ASP A 34 25.72 -8.49 -17.40
C ASP A 34 24.84 -9.16 -16.34
N VAL A 35 24.59 -10.45 -16.53
CA VAL A 35 23.71 -11.26 -15.67
C VAL A 35 24.23 -11.33 -14.23
N ALA A 36 25.55 -11.47 -14.03
CA ALA A 36 26.14 -11.55 -12.69
C ALA A 36 26.04 -10.21 -11.96
N HIS A 37 26.26 -9.11 -12.67
CA HIS A 37 26.06 -7.76 -12.15
C HIS A 37 24.58 -7.49 -11.86
N GLY A 38 23.68 -7.85 -12.77
CA GLY A 38 22.23 -7.71 -12.61
C GLY A 38 21.69 -8.48 -11.41
N ALA A 39 22.11 -9.72 -11.21
CA ALA A 39 21.71 -10.53 -10.07
C ALA A 39 22.14 -9.88 -8.74
N ARG A 40 23.39 -9.38 -8.65
CA ARG A 40 23.86 -8.64 -7.47
C ARG A 40 23.05 -7.38 -7.23
N LEU A 41 22.76 -6.61 -8.28
CA LEU A 41 21.97 -5.38 -8.23
C LEU A 41 20.56 -5.64 -7.68
N ILE A 42 19.87 -6.65 -8.23
CA ILE A 42 18.54 -7.06 -7.79
C ILE A 42 18.57 -7.52 -6.33
N GLY A 43 19.58 -8.33 -5.97
CA GLY A 43 19.75 -8.81 -4.60
C GLY A 43 19.93 -7.67 -3.59
N PHE A 44 20.80 -6.69 -3.86
CA PHE A 44 20.99 -5.54 -2.98
C PHE A 44 19.77 -4.61 -2.98
N ALA A 45 19.10 -4.41 -4.10
CA ALA A 45 17.87 -3.62 -4.16
C ALA A 45 16.79 -4.24 -3.26
N THR A 46 16.62 -5.57 -3.31
CA THR A 46 15.71 -6.33 -2.46
C THR A 46 16.13 -6.25 -0.98
N PHE A 47 17.43 -6.38 -0.69
CA PHE A 47 17.97 -6.26 0.66
C PHE A 47 17.67 -4.89 1.28
N PHE A 48 17.98 -3.79 0.59
CA PHE A 48 17.71 -2.44 1.10
C PHE A 48 16.22 -2.20 1.35
N TYR A 49 15.36 -2.70 0.47
CA TYR A 49 13.92 -2.61 0.66
C TYR A 49 13.47 -3.35 1.94
N TRP A 50 13.77 -4.65 2.05
CA TRP A 50 13.27 -5.45 3.17
C TRP A 50 13.87 -5.06 4.52
N VAL A 51 15.16 -4.75 4.58
CA VAL A 51 15.81 -4.32 5.82
C VAL A 51 15.23 -2.99 6.29
N THR A 52 15.14 -2.01 5.41
CA THR A 52 14.56 -0.70 5.75
C THR A 52 13.12 -0.83 6.20
N LYS A 53 12.30 -1.57 5.45
CA LYS A 53 10.89 -1.82 5.81
C LYS A 53 10.78 -2.49 7.17
N SER A 54 11.56 -3.55 7.44
CA SER A 54 11.49 -4.29 8.70
C SER A 54 11.90 -3.43 9.90
N ILE A 55 12.92 -2.58 9.75
CA ILE A 55 13.36 -1.67 10.81
C ILE A 55 12.28 -0.61 11.12
N LEU A 56 11.68 -0.02 10.09
CA LEU A 56 10.75 1.10 10.25
C LEU A 56 9.33 0.65 10.60
N GLN A 57 8.88 -0.50 10.13
CA GLN A 57 7.51 -0.98 10.30
C GLN A 57 7.13 -1.19 11.77
N ILE A 58 8.04 -1.73 12.59
CA ILE A 58 7.77 -1.99 14.02
C ILE A 58 7.60 -0.70 14.83
N PRO A 59 8.50 0.30 14.76
CA PRO A 59 8.30 1.58 15.42
C PRO A 59 7.02 2.31 14.98
N ILE A 60 6.72 2.30 13.69
CA ILE A 60 5.52 2.93 13.15
C ILE A 60 4.25 2.24 13.67
N GLY A 61 4.20 0.91 13.64
CA GLY A 61 3.06 0.16 14.19
C GLY A 61 2.84 0.46 15.68
N ARG A 62 3.91 0.48 16.47
CA ARG A 62 3.81 0.85 17.89
C ARG A 62 3.31 2.28 18.11
N TYR A 63 3.70 3.22 17.25
CA TYR A 63 3.22 4.59 17.32
C TYR A 63 1.71 4.65 17.04
N LEU A 64 1.23 3.98 16.00
CA LEU A 64 -0.18 3.92 15.63
C LEU A 64 -1.03 3.26 16.72
N ASP A 65 -0.58 2.16 17.28
CA ASP A 65 -1.28 1.49 18.38
C ASP A 65 -1.39 2.36 19.65
N LYS A 66 -0.36 3.16 19.93
CA LYS A 66 -0.35 4.03 21.14
C LYS A 66 -1.36 5.17 21.05
N ASN A 67 -1.59 5.70 19.87
CA ASN A 67 -2.48 6.85 19.68
C ASN A 67 -3.96 6.46 19.55
N HIS A 68 -4.28 5.18 19.30
CA HIS A 68 -5.63 4.62 19.18
C HIS A 68 -6.56 5.39 18.23
N GLY A 69 -6.00 6.14 17.26
CA GLY A 69 -6.74 7.03 16.38
C GLY A 69 -6.85 6.49 14.95
N GLU A 70 -8.08 6.29 14.44
CA GLU A 70 -8.29 5.95 13.03
C GLU A 70 -7.85 7.08 12.08
N ILE A 71 -7.75 8.30 12.59
CA ILE A 71 -7.29 9.48 11.82
C ILE A 71 -5.81 9.37 11.52
N ASP A 72 -5.00 8.94 12.49
CA ASP A 72 -3.55 8.77 12.31
C ASP A 72 -3.27 7.62 11.35
N ASP A 73 -3.95 6.47 11.51
CA ASP A 73 -3.86 5.35 10.57
C ASP A 73 -4.20 5.78 9.15
N PHE A 74 -5.28 6.56 8.98
CA PHE A 74 -5.68 7.06 7.68
C PHE A 74 -4.60 7.95 7.03
N TRP A 75 -4.01 8.88 7.79
CA TRP A 75 -2.98 9.77 7.24
C TRP A 75 -1.68 9.04 6.94
N PHE A 76 -1.25 8.11 7.80
CA PHE A 76 -0.08 7.26 7.51
C PHE A 76 -0.30 6.44 6.25
N PHE A 77 -1.49 5.91 6.08
CA PHE A 77 -1.89 5.17 4.88
C PHE A 77 -1.84 6.03 3.60
N VAL A 78 -2.40 7.24 3.63
CA VAL A 78 -2.39 8.18 2.50
C VAL A 78 -0.97 8.63 2.16
N ILE A 79 -0.20 9.07 3.16
CA ILE A 79 1.16 9.57 2.96
C ILE A 79 2.07 8.44 2.45
N GLY A 80 1.96 7.24 3.04
CA GLY A 80 2.69 6.07 2.58
C GLY A 80 2.38 5.73 1.12
N THR A 81 1.10 5.72 0.73
CA THR A 81 0.69 5.46 -0.65
C THR A 81 1.19 6.54 -1.61
N PHE A 82 1.19 7.81 -1.18
CA PHE A 82 1.74 8.91 -1.96
C PHE A 82 3.25 8.74 -2.21
N ILE A 83 4.01 8.40 -1.18
CA ILE A 83 5.46 8.12 -1.31
C ILE A 83 5.68 6.97 -2.29
N VAL A 84 4.94 5.87 -2.14
CA VAL A 84 5.04 4.69 -3.00
C VAL A 84 4.67 5.01 -4.45
N ALA A 85 3.67 5.88 -4.69
CA ALA A 85 3.27 6.30 -6.03
C ALA A 85 4.36 7.11 -6.76
N LEU A 86 5.24 7.81 -6.04
CA LEU A 86 6.35 8.58 -6.62
C LEU A 86 7.54 7.69 -7.03
N VAL A 87 7.71 6.52 -6.43
CA VAL A 87 8.88 5.67 -6.63
C VAL A 87 9.09 5.25 -8.09
N PRO A 88 8.06 4.79 -8.84
CA PRO A 88 8.25 4.42 -10.24
C PRO A 88 8.69 5.61 -11.11
N LEU A 89 8.25 6.84 -10.78
CA LEU A 89 8.75 8.04 -11.47
C LEU A 89 10.24 8.28 -11.19
N GLY A 90 10.72 7.93 -10.01
CA GLY A 90 12.14 7.98 -9.68
C GLY A 90 12.98 7.01 -10.52
N PHE A 91 12.43 5.87 -10.87
CA PHE A 91 13.13 4.91 -11.74
C PHE A 91 13.36 5.43 -13.17
N LEU A 92 12.54 6.38 -13.66
CA LEU A 92 12.75 7.05 -14.95
C LEU A 92 14.09 7.78 -15.01
N PHE A 93 14.57 8.28 -13.87
CA PHE A 93 15.80 9.05 -13.75
C PHE A 93 16.96 8.23 -13.16
N SER A 94 16.79 6.91 -13.09
CA SER A 94 17.77 6.01 -12.49
C SER A 94 18.70 5.44 -13.56
N PHE A 95 19.97 5.84 -13.49
CA PHE A 95 21.02 5.40 -14.42
C PHE A 95 22.17 4.65 -13.71
N LEU A 96 22.21 4.70 -12.39
CA LEU A 96 23.26 4.12 -11.56
C LEU A 96 22.66 3.21 -10.47
N PRO A 97 23.39 2.17 -10.02
CA PRO A 97 22.93 1.26 -8.97
C PRO A 97 22.45 1.96 -7.71
N TRP A 98 23.14 3.00 -7.25
CA TRP A 98 22.78 3.69 -6.03
C TRP A 98 21.45 4.45 -6.12
N HIS A 99 21.04 4.94 -7.31
CA HIS A 99 19.70 5.52 -7.51
C HIS A 99 18.62 4.47 -7.19
N ILE A 100 18.81 3.24 -7.66
CA ILE A 100 17.89 2.14 -7.42
C ILE A 100 17.81 1.85 -5.92
N TYR A 101 18.95 1.76 -5.23
CA TYR A 101 18.98 1.51 -3.79
C TYR A 101 18.28 2.62 -2.99
N ALA A 102 18.52 3.89 -3.37
CA ALA A 102 17.86 5.02 -2.75
C ALA A 102 16.34 4.97 -2.93
N PHE A 103 15.84 4.70 -4.15
CA PHE A 103 14.39 4.56 -4.38
C PHE A 103 13.79 3.33 -3.72
N GLN A 104 14.53 2.24 -3.55
CA GLN A 104 14.07 1.10 -2.77
C GLN A 104 13.95 1.42 -1.28
N ILE A 105 14.82 2.24 -0.73
CA ILE A 105 14.71 2.76 0.65
C ILE A 105 13.47 3.65 0.76
N VAL A 106 13.22 4.55 -0.19
CA VAL A 106 12.02 5.40 -0.22
C VAL A 106 10.74 4.55 -0.35
N HIS A 107 10.76 3.52 -1.21
CA HIS A 107 9.67 2.55 -1.33
C HIS A 107 9.40 1.84 0.00
N ALA A 108 10.46 1.36 0.65
CA ALA A 108 10.37 0.69 1.95
C ALA A 108 9.79 1.61 3.04
N LEU A 109 10.17 2.90 3.05
CA LEU A 109 9.59 3.91 3.94
C LEU A 109 8.09 4.03 3.73
N GLY A 110 7.62 4.22 2.49
CA GLY A 110 6.21 4.28 2.18
C GLY A 110 5.46 3.00 2.59
N MET A 111 6.00 1.83 2.27
CA MET A 111 5.40 0.53 2.63
C MET A 111 5.40 0.28 4.14
N SER A 112 6.39 0.78 4.89
CA SER A 112 6.40 0.69 6.36
C SER A 112 5.31 1.55 7.03
N MET A 113 4.80 2.55 6.33
CA MET A 113 3.63 3.33 6.75
C MET A 113 2.32 2.66 6.31
N ILE A 114 2.24 2.16 5.09
CA ILE A 114 1.04 1.52 4.53
C ILE A 114 0.67 0.26 5.31
N VAL A 115 1.62 -0.66 5.49
CA VAL A 115 1.30 -2.00 5.99
C VAL A 115 0.66 -1.96 7.38
N PRO A 116 1.24 -1.35 8.43
CA PRO A 116 0.60 -1.35 9.74
C PRO A 116 -0.73 -0.57 9.77
N SER A 117 -0.80 0.58 9.08
CA SER A 117 -2.01 1.40 9.06
C SER A 117 -3.16 0.73 8.31
N SER A 118 -2.89 0.12 7.16
CA SER A 118 -3.90 -0.60 6.37
C SER A 118 -4.42 -1.83 7.10
N TYR A 119 -3.54 -2.61 7.75
CA TYR A 119 -3.94 -3.74 8.58
C TYR A 119 -4.78 -3.32 9.78
N ALA A 120 -4.43 -2.21 10.45
CA ALA A 120 -5.23 -1.69 11.56
C ALA A 120 -6.66 -1.32 11.10
N ILE A 121 -6.79 -0.63 9.97
CA ILE A 121 -8.08 -0.30 9.35
C ILE A 121 -8.83 -1.57 8.95
N PHE A 122 -8.16 -2.52 8.29
CA PHE A 122 -8.75 -3.79 7.86
C PHE A 122 -9.36 -4.56 9.05
N ILE A 123 -8.57 -4.81 10.09
CA ILE A 123 -9.00 -5.60 11.26
C ILE A 123 -10.19 -4.93 11.97
N ARG A 124 -10.18 -3.60 12.13
CA ARG A 124 -11.28 -2.88 12.82
C ARG A 124 -12.60 -2.91 12.05
N HIS A 125 -12.54 -3.05 10.71
CA HIS A 125 -13.73 -3.03 9.86
C HIS A 125 -14.14 -4.42 9.35
N THR A 126 -13.43 -5.47 9.76
CA THR A 126 -13.77 -6.85 9.44
C THR A 126 -15.02 -7.29 10.25
N ASP A 127 -15.98 -7.89 9.58
CA ASP A 127 -17.19 -8.42 10.22
C ASP A 127 -16.86 -9.60 11.14
N LYS A 128 -17.35 -9.56 12.38
CA LYS A 128 -17.15 -10.66 13.34
C LYS A 128 -17.73 -11.96 12.80
N GLY A 129 -16.91 -13.02 12.81
CA GLY A 129 -17.26 -14.35 12.31
C GLY A 129 -17.10 -14.53 10.80
N LYS A 130 -16.55 -13.53 10.09
CA LYS A 130 -16.21 -13.60 8.66
C LYS A 130 -14.74 -13.29 8.38
N GLU A 131 -13.91 -13.27 9.40
CA GLU A 131 -12.51 -12.84 9.31
C GLU A 131 -11.73 -13.65 8.26
N ALA A 132 -11.90 -14.98 8.26
CA ALA A 132 -11.25 -15.86 7.30
C ALA A 132 -11.77 -15.64 5.87
N TYR A 133 -13.06 -15.44 5.69
CA TYR A 133 -13.65 -15.19 4.38
C TYR A 133 -13.18 -13.84 3.79
N GLU A 134 -13.22 -12.77 4.58
CA GLU A 134 -12.81 -11.43 4.13
C GLU A 134 -11.33 -11.35 3.85
N SER A 135 -10.48 -11.99 4.67
CA SER A 135 -9.04 -12.11 4.42
C SER A 135 -8.74 -12.93 3.16
N SER A 136 -9.49 -14.02 2.92
CA SER A 136 -9.36 -14.83 1.71
C SER A 136 -9.78 -14.04 0.45
N LEU A 137 -10.83 -13.24 0.57
CA LEU A 137 -11.31 -12.39 -0.51
C LEU A 137 -10.25 -11.34 -0.88
N ASP A 138 -9.69 -10.64 0.11
CA ASP A 138 -8.63 -9.67 -0.05
C ASP A 138 -7.38 -10.28 -0.73
N SER A 139 -6.89 -11.40 -0.19
CA SER A 139 -5.77 -12.14 -0.76
C SER A 139 -6.01 -12.63 -2.19
N THR A 140 -7.26 -13.01 -2.52
CA THR A 140 -7.63 -13.44 -3.87
C THR A 140 -7.60 -12.27 -4.85
N PHE A 141 -8.17 -11.13 -4.48
CA PHE A 141 -8.13 -9.92 -5.31
C PHE A 141 -6.70 -9.42 -5.50
N PHE A 142 -5.90 -9.42 -4.44
CA PHE A 142 -4.46 -9.14 -4.52
C PHE A 142 -3.78 -10.05 -5.56
N GLY A 143 -3.91 -11.37 -5.40
CA GLY A 143 -3.24 -12.35 -6.26
C GLY A 143 -3.67 -12.27 -7.72
N VAL A 144 -4.98 -12.16 -7.98
CA VAL A 144 -5.53 -12.01 -9.34
C VAL A 144 -5.07 -10.68 -9.96
N GLY A 145 -5.17 -9.59 -9.19
CA GLY A 145 -4.74 -8.27 -9.66
C GLY A 145 -3.26 -8.28 -10.06
N ALA A 146 -2.38 -8.64 -9.13
CA ALA A 146 -0.94 -8.67 -9.37
C ALA A 146 -0.52 -9.67 -10.46
N GLY A 147 -1.13 -10.85 -10.49
CA GLY A 147 -0.80 -11.89 -11.48
C GLY A 147 -1.20 -11.51 -12.90
N VAL A 148 -2.44 -11.06 -13.09
CA VAL A 148 -2.93 -10.64 -14.42
C VAL A 148 -2.15 -9.43 -14.93
N THR A 149 -1.97 -8.41 -14.08
CA THR A 149 -1.24 -7.21 -14.51
C THR A 149 0.25 -7.46 -14.67
N GLY A 150 0.84 -8.41 -13.92
CA GLY A 150 2.22 -8.85 -14.14
C GLY A 150 2.43 -9.46 -15.53
N ALA A 151 1.51 -10.32 -15.96
CA ALA A 151 1.53 -10.88 -17.31
C ALA A 151 1.35 -9.78 -18.39
N ILE A 152 0.41 -8.87 -18.17
CA ILE A 152 0.18 -7.72 -19.06
C ILE A 152 1.42 -6.83 -19.12
N GLY A 153 2.02 -6.48 -17.97
CA GLY A 153 3.22 -5.65 -17.88
C GLY A 153 4.41 -6.25 -18.62
N GLY A 154 4.62 -7.57 -18.48
CA GLY A 154 5.65 -8.30 -19.22
C GLY A 154 5.46 -8.25 -20.73
N ILE A 155 4.21 -8.32 -21.21
CA ILE A 155 3.90 -8.16 -22.64
C ILE A 155 4.06 -6.70 -23.07
N MET A 156 3.49 -5.76 -22.33
CA MET A 156 3.48 -4.33 -22.68
C MET A 156 4.87 -3.72 -22.77
N VAL A 157 5.80 -4.15 -21.90
CA VAL A 157 7.15 -3.57 -21.90
C VAL A 157 7.86 -3.74 -23.25
N SER A 158 7.59 -4.82 -23.98
CA SER A 158 8.17 -5.06 -25.30
C SER A 158 7.64 -4.11 -26.39
N TYR A 159 6.44 -3.55 -26.22
CA TYR A 159 5.80 -2.63 -27.17
C TYR A 159 5.98 -1.15 -26.80
N ILE A 160 5.85 -0.82 -25.52
CA ILE A 160 5.82 0.59 -25.07
C ILE A 160 7.03 0.98 -24.21
N GLY A 161 7.90 0.01 -23.88
CA GLY A 161 9.13 0.23 -23.13
C GLY A 161 8.94 0.44 -21.63
N PHE A 162 10.05 0.52 -20.90
CA PHE A 162 10.07 0.64 -19.42
C PHE A 162 9.43 1.92 -18.92
N ASN A 163 9.72 3.06 -19.56
CA ASN A 163 9.27 4.38 -19.11
C ASN A 163 7.75 4.45 -19.04
N ALA A 164 7.05 3.91 -20.04
CA ALA A 164 5.60 3.89 -20.06
C ALA A 164 5.02 3.04 -18.91
N ILE A 165 5.64 1.90 -18.59
CA ILE A 165 5.24 1.05 -17.46
C ILE A 165 5.41 1.80 -16.14
N PHE A 166 6.54 2.50 -15.92
CA PHE A 166 6.76 3.29 -14.71
C PHE A 166 5.72 4.40 -14.54
N ILE A 167 5.41 5.13 -15.63
CA ILE A 167 4.39 6.18 -15.63
C ILE A 167 3.01 5.58 -15.32
N LEU A 168 2.63 4.49 -15.97
CA LEU A 168 1.36 3.81 -15.74
C LEU A 168 1.22 3.34 -14.28
N THR A 169 2.27 2.70 -13.74
CA THR A 169 2.29 2.27 -12.34
C THR A 169 2.07 3.45 -11.39
N SER A 170 2.73 4.58 -11.62
CA SER A 170 2.54 5.79 -10.82
C SER A 170 1.13 6.36 -10.97
N VAL A 171 0.61 6.47 -12.19
CA VAL A 171 -0.74 7.00 -12.45
C VAL A 171 -1.80 6.16 -11.73
N PHE A 172 -1.75 4.83 -11.85
CA PHE A 172 -2.68 3.96 -11.14
C PHE A 172 -2.52 4.03 -9.62
N SER A 173 -1.27 4.18 -9.13
CA SER A 173 -1.02 4.40 -7.70
C SER A 173 -1.61 5.73 -7.21
N PHE A 174 -1.55 6.81 -7.99
CA PHE A 174 -2.22 8.07 -7.66
C PHE A 174 -3.75 7.96 -7.73
N ILE A 175 -4.30 7.21 -8.68
CA ILE A 175 -5.74 6.92 -8.73
C ILE A 175 -6.18 6.18 -7.48
N SER A 176 -5.37 5.24 -6.97
CA SER A 176 -5.68 4.54 -5.72
C SER A 176 -5.78 5.49 -4.51
N ILE A 177 -4.97 6.57 -4.47
CA ILE A 177 -5.08 7.61 -3.43
C ILE A 177 -6.42 8.35 -3.54
N ALA A 178 -6.83 8.72 -4.74
CA ALA A 178 -8.13 9.39 -4.95
C ALA A 178 -9.29 8.52 -4.44
N LEU A 179 -9.21 7.20 -4.61
CA LEU A 179 -10.19 6.26 -4.07
C LEU A 179 -10.19 6.22 -2.54
N ILE A 180 -9.02 6.30 -1.89
CA ILE A 180 -8.96 6.38 -0.42
C ILE A 180 -9.78 7.58 0.08
N PHE A 181 -9.62 8.76 -0.56
CA PHE A 181 -10.37 9.95 -0.18
C PHE A 181 -11.87 9.85 -0.46
N TRP A 182 -12.24 9.20 -1.57
CA TRP A 182 -13.65 8.99 -1.89
C TRP A 182 -14.34 8.09 -0.86
N VAL A 183 -13.62 7.11 -0.33
CA VAL A 183 -14.13 6.14 0.64
C VAL A 183 -13.86 6.54 2.10
N LYS A 184 -13.18 7.68 2.32
CA LYS A 184 -12.84 8.19 3.66
C LYS A 184 -14.00 8.13 4.66
N LYS A 185 -15.23 8.40 4.21
CA LYS A 185 -16.44 8.39 5.05
C LYS A 185 -16.77 7.00 5.60
N ASP A 186 -16.39 5.93 4.85
CA ASP A 186 -16.65 4.55 5.24
C ASP A 186 -15.48 3.95 6.07
N MET A 187 -14.31 4.62 6.04
CA MET A 187 -13.09 4.20 6.75
C MET A 187 -12.90 4.90 8.09
N LEU A 188 -13.57 6.04 8.34
CA LEU A 188 -13.50 6.75 9.61
C LEU A 188 -14.71 6.42 10.48
N PRO A 189 -14.55 6.32 11.82
CA PRO A 189 -15.63 5.92 12.70
C PRO A 189 -16.80 6.91 12.66
N LYS A 190 -18.02 6.38 12.74
CA LYS A 190 -19.26 7.15 12.86
C LYS A 190 -19.41 7.87 14.23
N VAL A 191 -18.35 7.97 15.01
CA VAL A 191 -18.38 8.55 16.36
C VAL A 191 -18.76 10.04 16.38
N ALA A 192 -18.66 10.75 15.27
CA ALA A 192 -19.00 12.17 15.23
C ALA A 192 -20.51 12.48 15.05
N GLN A 193 -21.39 11.49 14.86
CA GLN A 193 -22.82 11.74 14.64
C GLN A 193 -23.69 11.63 15.89
N ASN A 194 -23.19 11.10 17.01
CA ASN A 194 -23.98 10.90 18.24
C ASN A 194 -23.77 11.93 19.34
N ILE A 195 -23.07 13.04 19.10
CA ILE A 195 -22.92 14.11 20.11
C ILE A 195 -24.19 15.00 20.23
N HIS A 196 -25.17 14.84 19.35
CA HIS A 196 -26.46 15.58 19.43
C HIS A 196 -27.67 14.74 19.84
N GLY A 197 -27.49 13.56 20.35
CA GLY A 197 -28.59 12.67 20.72
C GLY A 197 -28.45 12.03 22.12
N PHE A 198 -28.12 12.79 23.16
CA PHE A 198 -28.45 12.37 24.51
C PHE A 198 -29.88 12.77 24.80
N PRO A 199 -30.83 11.83 24.94
CA PRO A 199 -32.07 12.12 25.63
C PRO A 199 -31.72 12.28 27.12
N ILE A 200 -31.87 13.49 27.63
CA ILE A 200 -32.02 13.74 29.05
C ILE A 200 -33.40 13.20 29.43
N SER A 201 -33.46 11.90 29.68
CA SER A 201 -34.62 11.30 30.34
C SER A 201 -34.20 11.00 31.76
N GLY A 202 -34.56 11.93 32.64
CA GLY A 202 -34.64 11.62 34.05
C GLY A 202 -35.82 10.70 34.27
N ASP A 203 -35.55 9.50 34.70
CA ASP A 203 -36.50 8.70 35.46
C ASP A 203 -35.83 8.27 36.75
N LYS A 204 -36.25 9.06 37.77
CA LYS A 204 -36.21 8.60 39.15
C LYS A 204 -37.34 7.61 39.30
N GLU A 205 -37.03 6.34 39.35
CA GLU A 205 -37.94 5.36 40.00
C GLU A 205 -37.23 4.75 41.20
N SER A 206 -37.66 5.30 42.34
CA SER A 206 -38.07 4.72 43.62
C SER A 206 -37.49 3.34 43.96
N ILE A 207 -36.53 3.39 44.90
CA ILE A 207 -36.23 2.32 45.85
C ILE A 207 -37.39 2.33 46.84
N THR A 208 -38.29 1.35 46.82
CA THR A 208 -39.08 0.88 47.93
C THR A 208 -39.61 -0.54 47.58
N GLN A 209 -39.09 -1.53 48.16
CA GLN A 209 -39.51 -2.66 48.97
C GLN A 209 -38.56 -3.83 48.86
#